data_ce65b48638d22164284c28331890d0b6
#
_entry.id   ce65b48638d22164284c28331890d0b6
#
_cell.length_a   1.000
_cell.length_b   1.000
_cell.length_c   1.000
_cell.angle_alpha   90.00
_cell.angle_beta   90.00
_cell.angle_gamma   90.00
#
_symmetry.space_group_name_H-M   'P 1'
#
loop_
_entity.id
_entity.type
_entity.pdbx_description
1 polymer ?
#
loop_
_entity_poly.entity_id
_entity_poly.type
_entity_poly.pdbx_seq_one_letter_code
_entity_poly.pdbx_strand_id
1 'polypeptide(L)'
;MLACGIATAEPATPAAPAGPATETVHEALCRLIGTAAHEHAVPADFLTSLIWRESSFRTGVVSPAGAQGVAQFMPGTAAERGLADPFDPEQAIPHAARLIAELRARFGNLGLAAAAYNAGAGRVERWLAKEVGLPAETRNFVVAVTGRPADDWAAIGKGEHSADAPRASPRSCGTIIATLRRPGAATQRAVEEGAPDAPFAPWGVQLAGNFSKERALASFGRARQQYAGVIGDARPMVIGTRLRSRGTRAFYRVRLPADSRQDADAMCRKIRSVGGACIVLRS
;
A
#
# COMPACT_ATOMS: atom_id res chain seq x y z
N MET A 1 45.84 -64.11 -12.95
CA MET A 1 46.09 -63.20 -11.82
C MET A 1 45.37 -61.89 -12.07
N LEU A 2 44.16 -61.71 -11.48
CA LEU A 2 43.40 -60.42 -11.55
C LEU A 2 43.83 -59.62 -10.34
N ALA A 3 44.33 -58.39 -10.57
CA ALA A 3 44.64 -57.46 -9.54
C ALA A 3 43.37 -56.60 -9.28
N CYS A 4 42.79 -56.68 -8.08
CA CYS A 4 41.65 -55.87 -7.61
C CYS A 4 42.21 -54.59 -7.07
N GLY A 5 41.93 -53.48 -7.78
CA GLY A 5 42.27 -52.11 -7.35
C GLY A 5 41.28 -51.63 -6.32
N ILE A 6 41.72 -51.34 -5.11
CA ILE A 6 40.94 -50.71 -4.04
C ILE A 6 40.94 -49.19 -4.27
N ALA A 7 39.79 -48.61 -4.67
CA ALA A 7 39.62 -47.20 -4.71
C ALA A 7 39.41 -46.66 -3.28
N THR A 8 40.36 -45.87 -2.78
CA THR A 8 40.24 -45.13 -1.51
C THR A 8 39.35 -43.92 -1.72
N ALA A 9 38.18 -43.90 -1.06
CA ALA A 9 37.32 -42.73 -1.01
C ALA A 9 37.95 -41.65 -0.12
N GLU A 10 38.15 -40.46 -0.68
CA GLU A 10 38.63 -39.26 0.01
C GLU A 10 37.54 -38.77 0.99
N PRO A 11 37.86 -38.44 2.26
CA PRO A 11 36.86 -37.97 3.20
C PRO A 11 36.37 -36.57 2.78
N ALA A 12 35.04 -36.41 2.65
CA ALA A 12 34.38 -35.13 2.33
C ALA A 12 34.70 -34.12 3.43
N THR A 13 35.27 -32.97 3.05
CA THR A 13 35.52 -31.85 3.94
C THR A 13 34.18 -31.34 4.49
N PRO A 14 33.99 -31.16 5.83
CA PRO A 14 32.76 -30.63 6.37
C PRO A 14 32.57 -29.20 5.89
N ALA A 15 31.38 -28.90 5.37
CA ALA A 15 31.00 -27.54 4.95
C ALA A 15 31.13 -26.59 6.14
N ALA A 16 31.80 -25.45 5.91
CA ALA A 16 31.94 -24.40 6.91
C ALA A 16 30.54 -23.97 7.39
N PRO A 17 30.35 -23.66 8.69
CA PRO A 17 29.07 -23.20 9.20
C PRO A 17 28.69 -21.90 8.47
N ALA A 18 27.47 -21.86 7.92
CA ALA A 18 26.91 -20.65 7.32
C ALA A 18 26.97 -19.53 8.35
N GLY A 19 27.64 -18.41 8.02
CA GLY A 19 27.68 -17.24 8.88
C GLY A 19 26.27 -16.76 9.23
N PRO A 20 26.10 -15.98 10.33
CA PRO A 20 24.78 -15.51 10.73
C PRO A 20 24.11 -14.81 9.56
N ALA A 21 22.93 -15.31 9.17
CA ALA A 21 22.13 -14.69 8.11
C ALA A 21 21.83 -13.25 8.52
N THR A 22 22.28 -12.27 7.74
CA THR A 22 22.02 -10.85 8.00
C THR A 22 20.53 -10.59 7.82
N GLU A 23 19.85 -10.21 8.92
CA GLU A 23 18.42 -9.82 8.91
C GLU A 23 18.23 -8.61 7.98
N THR A 24 17.32 -8.69 7.05
CA THR A 24 16.96 -7.54 6.20
C THR A 24 16.14 -6.51 6.98
N VAL A 25 16.14 -5.26 6.52
CA VAL A 25 15.32 -4.19 7.13
C VAL A 25 13.84 -4.58 7.23
N HIS A 26 13.31 -5.28 6.22
CA HIS A 26 11.92 -5.72 6.24
C HIS A 26 11.65 -6.82 7.27
N GLU A 27 12.58 -7.74 7.43
CA GLU A 27 12.50 -8.80 8.46
C GLU A 27 12.57 -8.19 9.86
N ALA A 28 13.48 -7.24 10.09
CA ALA A 28 13.58 -6.51 11.34
C ALA A 28 12.28 -5.76 11.68
N LEU A 29 11.70 -5.05 10.71
CA LEU A 29 10.41 -4.36 10.90
C LEU A 29 9.27 -5.34 11.16
N CYS A 30 9.24 -6.48 10.46
CA CYS A 30 8.24 -7.53 10.71
C CYS A 30 8.37 -8.13 12.12
N ARG A 31 9.57 -8.34 12.60
CA ARG A 31 9.83 -8.80 13.97
C ARG A 31 9.35 -7.77 14.99
N LEU A 32 9.70 -6.49 14.83
CA LEU A 32 9.25 -5.41 15.71
C LEU A 32 7.72 -5.30 15.74
N ILE A 33 7.06 -5.38 14.58
CA ILE A 33 5.60 -5.36 14.47
C ILE A 33 4.98 -6.57 15.19
N GLY A 34 5.54 -7.77 15.00
CA GLY A 34 5.05 -8.99 15.67
C GLY A 34 5.16 -8.90 17.18
N THR A 35 6.30 -8.43 17.70
CA THR A 35 6.51 -8.21 19.13
C THR A 35 5.53 -7.19 19.69
N ALA A 36 5.45 -6.00 19.10
CA ALA A 36 4.55 -4.93 19.56
C ALA A 36 3.07 -5.32 19.47
N ALA A 37 2.67 -6.04 18.42
CA ALA A 37 1.33 -6.57 18.26
C ALA A 37 0.94 -7.52 19.40
N HIS A 38 1.86 -8.42 19.76
CA HIS A 38 1.66 -9.35 20.88
C HIS A 38 1.57 -8.62 22.22
N GLU A 39 2.51 -7.70 22.51
CA GLU A 39 2.58 -6.96 23.78
C GLU A 39 1.35 -6.09 24.03
N HIS A 40 0.75 -5.54 22.98
CA HIS A 40 -0.42 -4.66 23.07
C HIS A 40 -1.74 -5.31 22.67
N ALA A 41 -1.77 -6.63 22.50
CA ALA A 41 -2.96 -7.41 22.09
C ALA A 41 -3.64 -6.85 20.82
N VAL A 42 -2.86 -6.38 19.85
CA VAL A 42 -3.31 -5.92 18.53
C VAL A 42 -3.03 -7.04 17.52
N PRO A 43 -3.97 -7.37 16.59
CA PRO A 43 -3.68 -8.34 15.55
C PRO A 43 -2.46 -7.92 14.70
N ALA A 44 -1.49 -8.82 14.52
CA ALA A 44 -0.24 -8.52 13.82
C ALA A 44 -0.46 -8.16 12.34
N ASP A 45 -1.44 -8.76 11.68
CA ASP A 45 -1.82 -8.46 10.30
C ASP A 45 -2.43 -7.06 10.16
N PHE A 46 -3.23 -6.64 11.14
CA PHE A 46 -3.76 -5.28 11.22
C PHE A 46 -2.62 -4.26 11.40
N LEU A 47 -1.74 -4.46 12.40
CA LEU A 47 -0.63 -3.54 12.66
C LEU A 47 0.33 -3.47 11.46
N THR A 48 0.62 -4.60 10.82
CA THR A 48 1.42 -4.65 9.58
C THR A 48 0.79 -3.80 8.46
N SER A 49 -0.52 -3.97 8.24
CA SER A 49 -1.26 -3.22 7.22
C SER A 49 -1.29 -1.73 7.51
N LEU A 50 -1.45 -1.35 8.79
CA LEU A 50 -1.44 0.04 9.24
C LEU A 50 -0.06 0.68 9.00
N ILE A 51 1.03 0.11 9.50
CA ILE A 51 2.39 0.63 9.34
C ILE A 51 2.78 0.69 7.85
N TRP A 52 2.41 -0.32 7.07
CA TRP A 52 2.61 -0.27 5.62
C TRP A 52 1.86 0.90 4.99
N ARG A 53 0.62 1.14 5.37
CA ARG A 53 -0.20 2.23 4.82
C ARG A 53 0.33 3.60 5.18
N GLU A 54 0.93 3.76 6.37
CA GLU A 54 1.53 5.02 6.82
C GLU A 54 2.77 5.39 6.01
N SER A 55 3.70 4.47 5.84
CA SER A 55 5.02 4.80 5.29
C SER A 55 5.52 3.88 4.18
N SER A 56 4.85 2.76 3.89
CA SER A 56 5.39 1.64 3.10
C SER A 56 6.73 1.15 3.68
N PHE A 57 6.83 1.09 5.02
CA PHE A 57 8.02 0.71 5.78
C PHE A 57 9.23 1.62 5.60
N ARG A 58 9.03 2.87 5.20
CA ARG A 58 10.10 3.87 5.12
C ARG A 58 10.28 4.57 6.45
N THR A 59 11.41 4.34 7.10
CA THR A 59 11.69 4.85 8.46
C THR A 59 12.01 6.34 8.49
N GLY A 60 12.62 6.91 7.43
CA GLY A 60 13.04 8.31 7.36
C GLY A 60 12.05 9.25 6.67
N VAL A 61 10.79 8.85 6.46
CA VAL A 61 9.84 9.67 5.70
C VAL A 61 9.17 10.74 6.58
N VAL A 62 9.00 11.94 6.00
CA VAL A 62 8.17 13.00 6.56
C VAL A 62 7.05 13.31 5.57
N SER A 63 5.81 13.32 6.03
CA SER A 63 4.66 13.68 5.17
C SER A 63 4.59 15.18 4.93
N PRO A 64 3.84 15.65 3.92
CA PRO A 64 3.61 17.09 3.72
C PRO A 64 2.94 17.80 4.91
N ALA A 65 2.22 17.04 5.76
CA ALA A 65 1.61 17.55 6.99
C ALA A 65 2.57 17.53 8.19
N GLY A 66 3.80 16.99 8.03
CA GLY A 66 4.80 16.90 9.08
C GLY A 66 4.77 15.60 9.90
N ALA A 67 3.98 14.60 9.54
CA ALA A 67 4.00 13.30 10.20
C ALA A 67 5.31 12.56 9.90
N GLN A 68 5.90 11.88 10.89
CA GLN A 68 7.29 11.42 10.91
C GLN A 68 7.42 9.91 11.06
N GLY A 69 8.42 9.35 10.38
CA GLY A 69 8.91 8.00 10.56
C GLY A 69 8.00 6.89 10.02
N VAL A 70 8.29 5.67 10.42
CA VAL A 70 7.61 4.46 9.92
C VAL A 70 6.12 4.43 10.27
N ALA A 71 5.73 4.98 11.42
CA ALA A 71 4.36 5.00 11.94
C ALA A 71 3.67 6.37 11.78
N GLN A 72 4.33 7.34 11.14
CA GLN A 72 3.78 8.67 10.80
C GLN A 72 3.18 9.42 11.99
N PHE A 73 3.90 9.46 13.11
CA PHE A 73 3.50 10.28 14.23
C PHE A 73 3.63 11.77 13.92
N MET A 74 2.60 12.54 14.23
CA MET A 74 2.71 14.00 14.28
C MET A 74 3.62 14.40 15.46
N PRO A 75 4.48 15.44 15.32
CA PRO A 75 5.41 15.85 16.39
C PRO A 75 4.73 16.10 17.73
N GLY A 76 3.57 16.76 17.74
CA GLY A 76 2.79 16.99 18.96
C GLY A 76 2.35 15.67 19.60
N THR A 77 1.80 14.74 18.82
CA THR A 77 1.38 13.41 19.31
C THR A 77 2.57 12.59 19.81
N ALA A 78 3.73 12.65 19.13
CA ALA A 78 4.94 11.99 19.58
C ALA A 78 5.37 12.52 20.97
N ALA A 79 5.42 13.83 21.14
CA ALA A 79 5.77 14.48 22.41
C ALA A 79 4.79 14.14 23.54
N GLU A 80 3.47 14.24 23.29
CA GLU A 80 2.42 13.89 24.26
C GLU A 80 2.51 12.44 24.73
N ARG A 81 3.02 11.56 23.88
CA ARG A 81 3.13 10.13 24.15
C ARG A 81 4.51 9.69 24.64
N GLY A 82 5.45 10.61 24.78
CA GLY A 82 6.82 10.32 25.21
C GLY A 82 7.64 9.54 24.16
N LEU A 83 7.27 9.62 22.87
CA LEU A 83 8.04 9.06 21.77
C LEU A 83 9.21 10.02 21.46
N ALA A 84 10.42 9.66 21.91
CA ALA A 84 11.59 10.53 21.81
C ALA A 84 12.07 10.69 20.35
N ASP A 85 12.06 9.60 19.57
CA ASP A 85 12.46 9.60 18.16
C ASP A 85 11.44 8.87 17.29
N PRO A 86 10.56 9.59 16.56
CA PRO A 86 9.61 8.98 15.61
C PRO A 86 10.27 8.29 14.41
N PHE A 87 11.56 8.57 14.13
CA PHE A 87 12.29 7.96 13.03
C PHE A 87 12.93 6.61 13.42
N ASP A 88 13.02 6.34 14.72
CA ASP A 88 13.46 5.05 15.24
C ASP A 88 12.30 4.04 15.25
N PRO A 89 12.33 3.00 14.40
CA PRO A 89 11.26 2.00 14.38
C PRO A 89 11.11 1.21 15.67
N GLU A 90 12.19 1.04 16.44
CA GLU A 90 12.18 0.31 17.72
C GLU A 90 11.34 1.07 18.77
N GLN A 91 11.26 2.39 18.67
CA GLN A 91 10.39 3.22 19.50
C GLN A 91 9.01 3.43 18.84
N ALA A 92 8.97 3.80 17.56
CA ALA A 92 7.73 4.20 16.89
C ALA A 92 6.70 3.07 16.77
N ILE A 93 7.13 1.82 16.47
CA ILE A 93 6.22 0.70 16.28
C ILE A 93 5.51 0.29 17.58
N PRO A 94 6.18 0.12 18.73
CA PRO A 94 5.51 -0.12 20.01
C PRO A 94 4.54 1.00 20.41
N HIS A 95 4.95 2.28 20.21
CA HIS A 95 4.05 3.41 20.46
C HIS A 95 2.80 3.40 19.56
N ALA A 96 2.94 3.00 18.31
CA ALA A 96 1.78 2.85 17.40
C ALA A 96 0.85 1.72 17.86
N ALA A 97 1.39 0.55 18.21
CA ALA A 97 0.61 -0.57 18.73
C ALA A 97 -0.15 -0.19 20.01
N ARG A 98 0.52 0.47 20.95
CA ARG A 98 -0.10 0.99 22.18
C ARG A 98 -1.21 2.00 21.87
N LEU A 99 -0.97 2.97 20.97
CA LEU A 99 -1.99 3.95 20.58
C LEU A 99 -3.22 3.24 19.96
N ILE A 100 -3.02 2.26 19.09
CA ILE A 100 -4.12 1.49 18.50
C ILE A 100 -4.90 0.72 19.58
N ALA A 101 -4.23 0.10 20.56
CA ALA A 101 -4.90 -0.59 21.67
C ALA A 101 -5.77 0.38 22.49
N GLU A 102 -5.26 1.56 22.80
CA GLU A 102 -6.00 2.61 23.52
C GLU A 102 -7.21 3.12 22.71
N LEU A 103 -7.01 3.36 21.40
CA LEU A 103 -8.09 3.79 20.50
C LEU A 103 -9.16 2.69 20.32
N ARG A 104 -8.76 1.42 20.25
CA ARG A 104 -9.68 0.28 20.22
C ARG A 104 -10.51 0.21 21.52
N ALA A 105 -9.88 0.38 22.66
CA ALA A 105 -10.60 0.42 23.94
C ALA A 105 -11.61 1.58 24.00
N ARG A 106 -11.23 2.77 23.47
CA ARG A 106 -12.08 3.96 23.43
C ARG A 106 -13.27 3.81 22.49
N PHE A 107 -13.06 3.31 21.28
CA PHE A 107 -14.06 3.27 20.21
C PHE A 107 -14.74 1.92 20.02
N GLY A 108 -14.24 0.85 20.66
CA GLY A 108 -14.87 -0.46 20.72
C GLY A 108 -14.47 -1.44 19.62
N ASN A 109 -13.78 -0.98 18.54
CA ASN A 109 -13.33 -1.88 17.47
C ASN A 109 -12.11 -1.32 16.72
N LEU A 110 -11.41 -2.19 15.97
CA LEU A 110 -10.19 -1.84 15.22
C LEU A 110 -10.45 -0.90 14.04
N GLY A 111 -11.61 -0.95 13.41
CA GLY A 111 -11.93 -0.06 12.30
C GLY A 111 -12.06 1.39 12.72
N LEU A 112 -12.73 1.65 13.83
CA LEU A 112 -12.82 2.98 14.44
C LEU A 112 -11.47 3.43 15.04
N ALA A 113 -10.69 2.50 15.58
CA ALA A 113 -9.32 2.79 16.01
C ALA A 113 -8.43 3.23 14.84
N ALA A 114 -8.50 2.56 13.69
CA ALA A 114 -7.80 2.97 12.48
C ALA A 114 -8.25 4.36 11.99
N ALA A 115 -9.55 4.65 12.02
CA ALA A 115 -10.08 5.97 11.70
C ALA A 115 -9.52 7.06 12.62
N ALA A 116 -9.47 6.78 13.94
CA ALA A 116 -8.99 7.69 14.95
C ALA A 116 -7.46 7.87 14.90
N TYR A 117 -6.71 6.84 14.54
CA TYR A 117 -5.28 6.94 14.30
C TYR A 117 -4.96 7.92 13.16
N ASN A 118 -5.71 7.83 12.05
CA ASN A 118 -5.49 8.67 10.88
C ASN A 118 -6.07 10.08 10.97
N ALA A 119 -7.30 10.23 11.51
CA ALA A 119 -8.02 11.52 11.53
C ALA A 119 -7.98 12.24 12.90
N GLY A 120 -7.47 11.56 13.93
CA GLY A 120 -7.56 12.01 15.32
C GLY A 120 -8.87 11.59 16.00
N ALA A 121 -8.78 11.25 17.29
CA ALA A 121 -9.90 10.75 18.09
C ALA A 121 -11.10 11.71 18.14
N GLY A 122 -10.85 13.01 18.37
CA GLY A 122 -11.91 14.02 18.41
C GLY A 122 -12.69 14.17 17.09
N ARG A 123 -12.05 13.95 15.94
CA ARG A 123 -12.74 13.96 14.65
C ARG A 123 -13.69 12.77 14.53
N VAL A 124 -13.25 11.59 14.97
CA VAL A 124 -14.07 10.38 14.92
C VAL A 124 -15.27 10.50 15.86
N GLU A 125 -15.11 11.05 17.06
CA GLU A 125 -16.22 11.31 17.98
C GLU A 125 -17.28 12.21 17.38
N ARG A 126 -16.86 13.34 16.81
CA ARG A 126 -17.78 14.29 16.16
C ARG A 126 -18.46 13.69 14.92
N TRP A 127 -17.76 12.80 14.19
CA TRP A 127 -18.36 12.08 13.09
C TRP A 127 -19.41 11.07 13.58
N LEU A 128 -19.12 10.31 14.63
CA LEU A 128 -20.09 9.38 15.24
C LEU A 128 -21.31 10.11 15.82
N ALA A 129 -21.11 11.33 16.34
CA ALA A 129 -22.17 12.24 16.77
C ALA A 129 -22.93 12.89 15.60
N LYS A 130 -22.54 12.61 14.33
CA LYS A 130 -23.13 13.20 13.11
C LYS A 130 -22.94 14.72 12.96
N GLU A 131 -21.99 15.30 13.69
CA GLU A 131 -21.69 16.73 13.63
C GLU A 131 -20.83 17.09 12.42
N VAL A 132 -19.94 16.18 11.99
CA VAL A 132 -19.02 16.38 10.87
C VAL A 132 -18.89 15.11 10.01
N GLY A 133 -18.49 15.27 8.76
CA GLY A 133 -18.13 14.13 7.90
C GLY A 133 -16.75 13.57 8.21
N LEU A 134 -16.56 12.26 8.03
CA LEU A 134 -15.25 11.64 8.02
C LEU A 134 -14.54 11.95 6.70
N PRO A 135 -13.26 12.40 6.69
CA PRO A 135 -12.53 12.69 5.46
C PRO A 135 -12.46 11.48 4.52
N ALA A 136 -12.51 11.72 3.22
CA ALA A 136 -12.38 10.64 2.22
C ALA A 136 -11.03 9.91 2.34
N GLU A 137 -9.96 10.61 2.73
CA GLU A 137 -8.66 10.00 3.01
C GLU A 137 -8.76 8.98 4.14
N THR A 138 -9.41 9.34 5.23
CA THR A 138 -9.61 8.45 6.39
C THR A 138 -10.50 7.27 6.05
N ARG A 139 -11.59 7.46 5.30
CA ARG A 139 -12.43 6.36 4.81
C ARG A 139 -11.63 5.35 3.97
N ASN A 140 -10.80 5.86 3.05
CA ASN A 140 -9.92 5.04 2.23
C ASN A 140 -8.83 4.33 3.06
N PHE A 141 -8.31 5.01 4.09
CA PHE A 141 -7.35 4.43 5.02
C PHE A 141 -7.95 3.24 5.78
N VAL A 142 -9.14 3.40 6.35
CA VAL A 142 -9.82 2.33 7.07
C VAL A 142 -10.06 1.11 6.17
N VAL A 143 -10.58 1.31 4.96
CA VAL A 143 -10.77 0.20 4.00
C VAL A 143 -9.44 -0.47 3.67
N ALA A 144 -8.38 0.29 3.44
CA ALA A 144 -7.07 -0.25 3.08
C ALA A 144 -6.42 -1.07 4.21
N VAL A 145 -6.66 -0.70 5.47
CA VAL A 145 -6.11 -1.40 6.66
C VAL A 145 -6.97 -2.60 7.04
N THR A 146 -8.30 -2.46 7.01
CA THR A 146 -9.24 -3.44 7.58
C THR A 146 -9.98 -4.28 6.54
N GLY A 147 -10.01 -3.81 5.28
CA GLY A 147 -10.81 -4.41 4.20
C GLY A 147 -12.30 -4.08 4.27
N ARG A 148 -12.75 -3.21 5.21
CA ARG A 148 -14.16 -2.87 5.45
C ARG A 148 -14.34 -1.35 5.56
N PRO A 149 -15.44 -0.76 5.04
CA PRO A 149 -15.74 0.67 5.17
C PRO A 149 -15.86 1.14 6.63
N ALA A 150 -15.50 2.41 6.89
CA ALA A 150 -15.60 3.00 8.23
C ALA A 150 -17.05 3.04 8.75
N ASP A 151 -18.02 3.24 7.87
CA ASP A 151 -19.45 3.28 8.22
C ASP A 151 -19.95 1.90 8.73
N ASP A 152 -19.45 0.81 8.16
CA ASP A 152 -19.78 -0.56 8.62
C ASP A 152 -19.22 -0.79 10.03
N TRP A 153 -18.00 -0.29 10.30
CA TRP A 153 -17.41 -0.35 11.64
C TRP A 153 -18.19 0.49 12.66
N ALA A 154 -18.72 1.64 12.25
CA ALA A 154 -19.56 2.48 13.11
C ALA A 154 -20.91 1.80 13.42
N ALA A 155 -21.47 1.01 12.49
CA ALA A 155 -22.72 0.28 12.68
C ALA A 155 -22.61 -0.91 13.64
N ILE A 156 -21.42 -1.53 13.76
CA ILE A 156 -21.17 -2.66 14.67
C ILE A 156 -21.31 -2.26 16.15
N GLY A 157 -21.05 -1.00 16.48
CA GLY A 157 -21.19 -0.49 17.85
C GLY A 157 -20.08 -0.94 18.82
N LYS A 158 -20.22 -0.54 20.09
CA LYS A 158 -19.29 -0.93 21.16
C LYS A 158 -19.71 -2.32 21.68
N GLY A 159 -18.84 -3.30 21.51
CA GLY A 159 -19.03 -4.61 22.16
C GLY A 159 -18.99 -5.84 21.26
N GLU A 160 -19.13 -5.71 19.96
CA GLU A 160 -18.95 -6.85 19.05
C GLU A 160 -17.47 -7.06 18.69
N HIS A 161 -16.67 -7.54 19.64
CA HIS A 161 -15.27 -7.92 19.42
C HIS A 161 -15.10 -9.06 18.38
N SER A 162 -16.18 -9.73 18.00
CA SER A 162 -16.15 -10.77 16.96
C SER A 162 -15.76 -10.21 15.58
N ALA A 163 -16.02 -8.91 15.34
CA ALA A 163 -15.59 -8.24 14.11
C ALA A 163 -14.07 -8.02 14.05
N ASP A 164 -13.41 -7.97 15.22
CA ASP A 164 -11.98 -7.85 15.38
C ASP A 164 -11.25 -9.20 15.39
N ALA A 165 -12.01 -10.31 15.29
CA ALA A 165 -11.42 -11.65 15.34
C ALA A 165 -10.31 -11.77 14.29
N PRO A 166 -9.13 -12.28 14.68
CA PRO A 166 -8.07 -12.61 13.72
C PRO A 166 -8.67 -13.47 12.62
N ARG A 167 -8.32 -13.23 11.37
CA ARG A 167 -8.68 -14.16 10.29
C ARG A 167 -8.24 -15.56 10.70
N ALA A 168 -9.03 -16.57 10.38
CA ALA A 168 -8.81 -17.97 10.75
C ALA A 168 -7.39 -18.51 10.43
N SER A 169 -6.62 -17.80 9.65
CA SER A 169 -5.19 -18.05 9.40
C SER A 169 -4.44 -16.72 9.45
N PRO A 170 -3.67 -16.44 10.51
CA PRO A 170 -2.84 -15.25 10.58
C PRO A 170 -1.80 -15.28 9.45
N ARG A 171 -1.84 -14.25 8.60
CA ARG A 171 -0.85 -14.09 7.53
C ARG A 171 0.45 -13.55 8.12
N SER A 172 1.59 -14.12 7.70
CA SER A 172 2.88 -13.57 8.10
C SER A 172 3.05 -12.14 7.56
N CYS A 173 3.80 -11.31 8.29
CA CYS A 173 4.13 -9.95 7.86
C CYS A 173 4.71 -9.94 6.43
N GLY A 174 5.61 -10.85 6.09
CA GLY A 174 6.17 -10.97 4.74
C GLY A 174 5.10 -11.26 3.68
N THR A 175 4.14 -12.13 3.96
CA THR A 175 3.02 -12.44 3.05
C THR A 175 2.11 -11.21 2.86
N ILE A 176 1.84 -10.47 3.93
CA ILE A 176 1.04 -9.22 3.86
C ILE A 176 1.75 -8.20 2.98
N ILE A 177 3.05 -7.97 3.20
CA ILE A 177 3.85 -7.04 2.39
C ILE A 177 3.86 -7.47 0.92
N ALA A 178 4.08 -8.75 0.64
CA ALA A 178 4.05 -9.27 -0.73
C ALA A 178 2.70 -9.01 -1.41
N THR A 179 1.61 -9.16 -0.65
CA THR A 179 0.25 -8.86 -1.13
C THR A 179 0.03 -7.37 -1.34
N LEU A 180 0.50 -6.52 -0.42
CA LEU A 180 0.34 -5.07 -0.48
C LEU A 180 1.25 -4.40 -1.53
N ARG A 181 2.39 -5.02 -1.85
CA ARG A 181 3.29 -4.57 -2.93
C ARG A 181 2.77 -4.88 -4.32
N ARG A 182 1.86 -5.86 -4.45
CA ARG A 182 1.21 -6.15 -5.73
C ARG A 182 0.14 -5.08 -5.97
N PRO A 183 0.26 -4.19 -6.99
CA PRO A 183 -0.81 -3.31 -7.37
C PRO A 183 -2.00 -4.19 -7.79
N GLY A 184 -3.09 -4.21 -7.03
CA GLY A 184 -4.31 -4.90 -7.44
C GLY A 184 -4.80 -6.09 -6.61
N ALA A 185 -4.19 -6.42 -5.46
CA ALA A 185 -4.66 -7.56 -4.64
C ALA A 185 -6.10 -7.42 -4.07
N ALA A 186 -6.65 -6.21 -4.03
CA ALA A 186 -8.08 -6.00 -3.75
C ALA A 186 -8.95 -6.18 -5.00
N THR A 187 -8.35 -6.13 -6.20
CA THR A 187 -9.02 -6.27 -7.50
C THR A 187 -8.98 -7.72 -8.00
N GLN A 188 -8.09 -8.57 -7.48
CA GLN A 188 -7.96 -9.95 -7.96
C GLN A 188 -9.16 -10.86 -7.62
N ARG A 189 -9.95 -10.57 -6.58
CA ARG A 189 -11.22 -11.29 -6.38
C ARG A 189 -12.34 -10.87 -7.33
N ALA A 190 -12.21 -9.69 -7.94
CA ALA A 190 -13.11 -9.24 -9.00
C ALA A 190 -12.59 -9.59 -10.40
N VAL A 191 -11.37 -10.12 -10.53
CA VAL A 191 -10.66 -10.39 -11.78
C VAL A 191 -10.56 -11.89 -12.08
N GLU A 192 -10.86 -12.78 -11.11
CA GLU A 192 -11.03 -14.21 -11.42
C GLU A 192 -12.27 -14.50 -12.29
N GLU A 193 -13.10 -13.49 -12.53
CA GLU A 193 -14.17 -13.52 -13.55
C GLU A 193 -13.85 -12.61 -14.76
N GLY A 194 -12.65 -12.64 -15.33
CA GLY A 194 -12.43 -12.30 -16.72
C GLY A 194 -11.92 -10.91 -17.09
N ALA A 195 -11.07 -10.22 -16.29
CA ALA A 195 -10.30 -9.07 -16.77
C ALA A 195 -8.80 -9.31 -16.59
N PRO A 196 -8.02 -9.43 -17.68
CA PRO A 196 -6.58 -9.59 -17.59
C PRO A 196 -5.87 -8.32 -17.12
N ASP A 197 -4.70 -8.49 -16.46
CA ASP A 197 -3.84 -7.46 -15.86
C ASP A 197 -3.73 -6.16 -16.67
N ALA A 198 -3.91 -5.02 -15.99
CA ALA A 198 -3.60 -3.74 -16.61
C ALA A 198 -2.09 -3.68 -16.90
N PRO A 199 -1.67 -3.50 -18.16
CA PRO A 199 -0.28 -3.54 -18.52
C PRO A 199 0.48 -2.41 -17.84
N PHE A 200 1.57 -2.72 -17.13
CA PHE A 200 2.53 -1.73 -16.66
C PHE A 200 3.77 -1.79 -17.56
N ALA A 201 4.15 -0.66 -18.11
CA ALA A 201 5.32 -0.55 -18.96
C ALA A 201 6.20 0.63 -18.53
N PRO A 202 7.53 0.58 -18.75
CA PRO A 202 8.46 1.63 -18.31
C PRO A 202 8.23 2.97 -18.99
N TRP A 203 7.56 2.99 -20.13
CA TRP A 203 7.18 4.18 -20.89
C TRP A 203 5.70 4.15 -21.23
N GLY A 204 5.13 5.32 -21.50
CA GLY A 204 3.76 5.39 -21.95
C GLY A 204 3.40 6.67 -22.67
N VAL A 205 2.42 6.55 -23.54
CA VAL A 205 1.81 7.66 -24.28
C VAL A 205 0.58 8.15 -23.56
N GLN A 206 0.66 9.31 -22.92
CA GLN A 206 -0.44 9.91 -22.20
C GLN A 206 -1.46 10.53 -23.16
N LEU A 207 -2.70 10.09 -23.05
CA LEU A 207 -3.83 10.58 -23.87
C LEU A 207 -4.86 11.32 -23.04
N ALA A 208 -4.93 11.05 -21.73
CA ALA A 208 -5.89 11.69 -20.85
C ALA A 208 -5.31 11.90 -19.45
N GLY A 209 -5.86 12.87 -18.74
CA GLY A 209 -5.56 13.14 -17.34
C GLY A 209 -6.65 13.95 -16.67
N ASN A 210 -7.00 13.60 -15.41
CA ASN A 210 -7.99 14.32 -14.63
C ASN A 210 -7.78 14.06 -13.13
N PHE A 211 -8.34 14.94 -12.28
CA PHE A 211 -8.42 14.72 -10.82
C PHE A 211 -9.51 13.71 -10.40
N SER A 212 -10.37 13.27 -11.33
CA SER A 212 -11.29 12.14 -11.17
C SER A 212 -10.82 11.00 -12.09
N LYS A 213 -10.69 9.80 -11.54
CA LYS A 213 -10.29 8.60 -12.27
C LYS A 213 -11.31 8.26 -13.37
N GLU A 214 -12.59 8.36 -13.04
CA GLU A 214 -13.71 8.09 -13.94
C GLU A 214 -13.70 9.05 -15.14
N ARG A 215 -13.47 10.35 -14.90
CA ARG A 215 -13.35 11.35 -15.98
C ARG A 215 -12.12 11.14 -16.83
N ALA A 216 -10.99 10.74 -16.24
CA ALA A 216 -9.78 10.41 -16.98
C ALA A 216 -9.99 9.22 -17.90
N LEU A 217 -10.64 8.15 -17.42
CA LEU A 217 -11.00 6.96 -18.20
C LEU A 217 -12.03 7.28 -19.28
N ALA A 218 -13.05 8.07 -19.00
CA ALA A 218 -14.03 8.49 -20.00
C ALA A 218 -13.37 9.33 -21.13
N SER A 219 -12.41 10.20 -20.80
CA SER A 219 -11.63 10.94 -21.79
C SER A 219 -10.76 10.05 -22.65
N PHE A 220 -10.12 9.04 -22.02
CA PHE A 220 -9.38 8.02 -22.75
C PHE A 220 -10.29 7.19 -23.67
N GLY A 221 -11.48 6.80 -23.21
CA GLY A 221 -12.47 6.08 -24.01
C GLY A 221 -12.85 6.85 -25.29
N ARG A 222 -13.07 8.16 -25.18
CA ARG A 222 -13.33 9.03 -26.37
C ARG A 222 -12.13 9.05 -27.32
N ALA A 223 -10.91 9.23 -26.78
CA ALA A 223 -9.69 9.22 -27.61
C ALA A 223 -9.49 7.86 -28.30
N ARG A 224 -9.78 6.74 -27.61
CA ARG A 224 -9.71 5.40 -28.20
C ARG A 224 -10.72 5.21 -29.34
N GLN A 225 -11.95 5.70 -29.19
CA GLN A 225 -12.94 5.66 -30.26
C GLN A 225 -12.52 6.54 -31.45
N GLN A 226 -12.03 7.74 -31.19
CA GLN A 226 -11.61 8.68 -32.22
C GLN A 226 -10.38 8.19 -33.01
N TYR A 227 -9.45 7.51 -32.34
CA TYR A 227 -8.18 7.03 -32.94
C TYR A 227 -8.10 5.49 -32.96
N ALA A 228 -9.24 4.81 -33.14
CA ALA A 228 -9.32 3.35 -33.06
C ALA A 228 -8.34 2.62 -34.00
N GLY A 229 -8.13 3.14 -35.21
CA GLY A 229 -7.18 2.56 -36.17
C GLY A 229 -5.70 2.64 -35.74
N VAL A 230 -5.36 3.48 -34.75
CA VAL A 230 -3.99 3.64 -34.23
C VAL A 230 -3.84 3.00 -32.86
N ILE A 231 -4.84 3.15 -31.99
CA ILE A 231 -4.80 2.70 -30.59
C ILE A 231 -5.25 1.24 -30.47
N GLY A 232 -6.19 0.80 -31.31
CA GLY A 232 -6.76 -0.55 -31.28
C GLY A 232 -7.36 -0.89 -29.92
N ASP A 233 -7.20 -2.15 -29.51
CA ASP A 233 -7.67 -2.68 -28.22
C ASP A 233 -6.64 -2.56 -27.09
N ALA A 234 -5.63 -1.69 -27.27
CA ALA A 234 -4.59 -1.50 -26.28
C ALA A 234 -5.21 -1.05 -24.93
N ARG A 235 -4.84 -1.77 -23.87
CA ARG A 235 -5.29 -1.46 -22.50
C ARG A 235 -4.46 -0.34 -21.91
N PRO A 236 -5.09 0.65 -21.29
CA PRO A 236 -4.37 1.77 -20.72
C PRO A 236 -3.78 1.44 -19.36
N MET A 237 -2.60 2.01 -19.08
CA MET A 237 -2.09 2.20 -17.73
C MET A 237 -2.82 3.39 -17.08
N VAL A 238 -3.29 3.23 -15.85
CA VAL A 238 -3.86 4.33 -15.05
C VAL A 238 -2.91 4.64 -13.90
N ILE A 239 -2.27 5.81 -13.94
CA ILE A 239 -1.28 6.24 -12.96
C ILE A 239 -1.84 7.40 -12.16
N GLY A 240 -2.13 7.15 -10.86
CA GLY A 240 -2.52 8.18 -9.91
C GLY A 240 -1.29 8.79 -9.25
N THR A 241 -1.07 10.10 -9.41
CA THR A 241 0.02 10.83 -8.76
C THR A 241 -0.52 12.05 -8.04
N ARG A 242 0.06 12.36 -6.86
CA ARG A 242 -0.20 13.64 -6.19
C ARG A 242 0.75 14.69 -6.74
N LEU A 243 0.21 15.71 -7.37
CA LEU A 243 1.00 16.83 -7.89
C LEU A 243 1.13 17.89 -6.78
N ARG A 244 2.33 18.03 -6.21
CA ARG A 244 2.62 18.99 -5.12
C ARG A 244 2.21 20.43 -5.44
N SER A 245 2.27 20.82 -6.70
CA SER A 245 1.89 22.17 -7.18
C SER A 245 0.39 22.39 -7.33
N ARG A 246 -0.45 21.35 -7.19
CA ARG A 246 -1.90 21.40 -7.43
C ARG A 246 -2.74 20.85 -6.28
N GLY A 247 -2.20 20.86 -5.04
CA GLY A 247 -2.89 20.43 -3.83
C GLY A 247 -2.80 18.92 -3.54
N THR A 248 -3.62 18.44 -2.60
CA THR A 248 -3.58 17.07 -2.07
C THR A 248 -4.35 16.04 -2.89
N ARG A 249 -5.13 16.46 -3.90
CA ARG A 249 -5.93 15.57 -4.74
C ARG A 249 -5.04 14.78 -5.70
N ALA A 250 -5.30 13.48 -5.83
CA ALA A 250 -4.62 12.66 -6.84
C ALA A 250 -5.01 13.12 -8.24
N PHE A 251 -4.01 13.22 -9.13
CA PHE A 251 -4.22 13.43 -10.55
C PHE A 251 -3.98 12.10 -11.29
N TYR A 252 -5.01 11.62 -11.98
CA TYR A 252 -4.99 10.36 -12.69
C TYR A 252 -4.56 10.60 -14.14
N ARG A 253 -3.51 9.91 -14.57
CA ARG A 253 -3.02 9.89 -15.95
C ARG A 253 -3.36 8.56 -16.58
N VAL A 254 -3.91 8.61 -17.79
CA VAL A 254 -4.23 7.41 -18.57
C VAL A 254 -3.30 7.36 -19.76
N ARG A 255 -2.48 6.30 -19.83
CA ARG A 255 -1.42 6.12 -20.82
C ARG A 255 -1.55 4.80 -21.55
N LEU A 256 -1.19 4.78 -22.81
CA LEU A 256 -0.91 3.54 -23.54
C LEU A 256 0.48 3.03 -23.15
N PRO A 257 0.63 1.74 -22.80
CA PRO A 257 1.93 1.18 -22.42
C PRO A 257 2.89 1.11 -23.60
N ALA A 258 4.19 1.28 -23.33
CA ALA A 258 5.26 1.06 -24.30
C ALA A 258 6.53 0.56 -23.59
N ASP A 259 7.19 -0.42 -24.16
CA ASP A 259 8.35 -1.07 -23.57
C ASP A 259 9.62 -0.21 -23.66
N SER A 260 9.67 0.68 -24.65
CA SER A 260 10.76 1.63 -24.83
C SER A 260 10.25 3.05 -25.11
N ARG A 261 11.15 4.06 -24.93
CA ARG A 261 10.88 5.42 -25.35
C ARG A 261 10.64 5.52 -26.86
N GLN A 262 11.39 4.75 -27.63
CA GLN A 262 11.27 4.74 -29.09
C GLN A 262 9.89 4.25 -29.54
N ASP A 263 9.35 3.21 -28.91
CA ASP A 263 8.01 2.69 -29.21
C ASP A 263 6.93 3.70 -28.82
N ALA A 264 7.08 4.34 -27.64
CA ALA A 264 6.17 5.38 -27.20
C ALA A 264 6.19 6.59 -28.14
N ASP A 265 7.36 7.03 -28.61
CA ASP A 265 7.52 8.11 -29.58
C ASP A 265 6.91 7.73 -30.94
N ALA A 266 7.11 6.48 -31.40
CA ALA A 266 6.52 5.98 -32.65
C ALA A 266 4.99 5.95 -32.57
N MET A 267 4.43 5.48 -31.46
CA MET A 267 2.99 5.47 -31.21
C MET A 267 2.41 6.89 -31.17
N CYS A 268 3.08 7.80 -30.47
CA CYS A 268 2.66 9.21 -30.38
C CYS A 268 2.71 9.90 -31.76
N ARG A 269 3.71 9.60 -32.61
CA ARG A 269 3.73 10.11 -34.01
C ARG A 269 2.53 9.64 -34.79
N LYS A 270 2.16 8.34 -34.70
CA LYS A 270 0.96 7.81 -35.38
C LYS A 270 -0.34 8.48 -34.89
N ILE A 271 -0.45 8.77 -33.58
CA ILE A 271 -1.62 9.49 -33.03
C ILE A 271 -1.66 10.91 -33.58
N ARG A 272 -0.51 11.59 -33.65
CA ARG A 272 -0.42 12.96 -34.20
C ARG A 272 -0.72 13.02 -35.70
N SER A 273 -0.34 12.01 -36.48
CA SER A 273 -0.64 12.00 -37.92
C SER A 273 -2.14 11.90 -38.22
N VAL A 274 -2.95 11.46 -37.26
CA VAL A 274 -4.41 11.45 -37.37
C VAL A 274 -5.09 12.57 -36.56
N GLY A 275 -4.34 13.63 -36.21
CA GLY A 275 -4.86 14.81 -35.54
C GLY A 275 -4.98 14.69 -34.01
N GLY A 276 -4.41 13.63 -33.42
CA GLY A 276 -4.45 13.41 -31.98
C GLY A 276 -3.35 14.15 -31.22
N ALA A 277 -3.60 14.47 -29.94
CA ALA A 277 -2.62 15.01 -29.03
C ALA A 277 -2.10 13.92 -28.08
N CYS A 278 -0.79 13.86 -27.86
CA CYS A 278 -0.14 12.90 -26.97
C CYS A 278 1.15 13.43 -26.35
N ILE A 279 1.51 12.89 -25.17
CA ILE A 279 2.76 13.19 -24.49
C ILE A 279 3.41 11.85 -24.13
N VAL A 280 4.70 11.70 -24.47
CA VAL A 280 5.51 10.54 -24.09
C VAL A 280 6.15 10.79 -22.73
N LEU A 281 5.96 9.88 -21.79
CA LEU A 281 6.45 10.00 -20.42
C LEU A 281 6.96 8.65 -19.91
N ARG A 282 7.97 8.69 -19.05
CA ARG A 282 8.39 7.53 -18.25
C ARG A 282 7.34 7.26 -17.16
N SER A 283 7.07 5.99 -16.91
CA SER A 283 6.07 5.54 -15.91
C SER A 283 6.63 5.52 -14.52
#